data_67b81123b536aaf488ce631a3be73a45
#
_entry.id   67b81123b536aaf488ce631a3be73a45
#
_cell.length_a   1.000
_cell.length_b   1.000
_cell.length_c   1.000
_cell.angle_alpha   90.00
_cell.angle_beta   90.00
_cell.angle_gamma   90.00
#
_symmetry.space_group_name_H-M   'P 1'
#
loop_
_entity.id
_entity.type
_entity.pdbx_description
1 polymer ?
#
loop_
_entity_poly.entity_id
_entity_poly.type
_entity_poly.pdbx_seq_one_letter_code
_entity_poly.pdbx_strand_id
1 'polypeptide(L)'
;MKKSFGLLFATALMAVGSLNAQAQDNIPEDMKALMAKHTCIACHRVDQRLVGPAYKDVAKKKYTVDQMVALIYEPKPTNWPGYPPMAAMKQVPKEDAQKLAKWINTLDGGAAKAPAKKKKA
;
A
#
# COMPACT_ATOMS: atom_id res chain seq x y z
N MET A 1 -46.64 -44.69 -30.63
CA MET A 1 -46.32 -44.23 -29.27
C MET A 1 -44.84 -43.89 -29.24
N LYS A 2 -44.52 -42.60 -29.38
CA LYS A 2 -43.12 -42.12 -29.28
C LYS A 2 -43.05 -41.20 -28.08
N LYS A 3 -42.37 -41.67 -27.03
CA LYS A 3 -42.11 -40.86 -25.83
C LYS A 3 -40.79 -40.09 -26.06
N SER A 4 -40.93 -38.78 -26.30
CA SER A 4 -39.78 -37.89 -26.38
C SER A 4 -39.31 -37.58 -24.96
N PHE A 5 -38.13 -38.04 -24.64
CA PHE A 5 -37.42 -37.69 -23.38
C PHE A 5 -36.65 -36.40 -23.61
N GLY A 6 -37.21 -35.33 -23.13
CA GLY A 6 -36.52 -34.04 -23.16
C GLY A 6 -35.46 -33.96 -22.07
N LEU A 7 -34.22 -33.92 -22.48
CA LEU A 7 -33.04 -33.74 -21.61
C LEU A 7 -32.84 -32.25 -21.36
N LEU A 8 -33.24 -31.80 -20.20
CA LEU A 8 -32.96 -30.44 -19.73
C LEU A 8 -31.51 -30.37 -19.24
N PHE A 9 -30.63 -29.80 -20.05
CA PHE A 9 -29.28 -29.41 -19.61
C PHE A 9 -29.39 -28.10 -18.81
N ALA A 10 -29.34 -28.25 -17.50
CA ALA A 10 -29.13 -27.09 -16.61
C ALA A 10 -27.64 -26.74 -16.63
N THR A 11 -27.28 -25.70 -17.39
CA THR A 11 -25.94 -25.11 -17.33
C THR A 11 -25.86 -24.26 -16.07
N ALA A 12 -25.22 -24.79 -15.03
CA ALA A 12 -24.82 -24.02 -13.86
C ALA A 12 -23.66 -23.11 -14.26
N LEU A 13 -23.95 -21.80 -14.40
CA LEU A 13 -22.96 -20.76 -14.61
C LEU A 13 -22.27 -20.52 -13.26
N MET A 14 -21.07 -21.07 -13.07
CA MET A 14 -20.23 -20.74 -11.93
C MET A 14 -19.68 -19.32 -12.13
N ALA A 15 -20.26 -18.36 -11.46
CA ALA A 15 -19.69 -17.03 -11.30
C ALA A 15 -18.50 -17.15 -10.35
N VAL A 16 -17.30 -17.26 -10.90
CA VAL A 16 -16.05 -17.10 -10.13
C VAL A 16 -15.91 -15.61 -9.85
N GLY A 17 -16.46 -15.17 -8.74
CA GLY A 17 -16.31 -13.80 -8.26
C GLY A 17 -14.85 -13.57 -7.88
N SER A 18 -14.16 -12.74 -8.64
CA SER A 18 -12.82 -12.25 -8.30
C SER A 18 -12.93 -11.33 -7.08
N LEU A 19 -12.65 -11.87 -5.88
CA LEU A 19 -12.74 -11.14 -4.60
C LEU A 19 -11.52 -10.25 -4.30
N ASN A 20 -10.66 -9.95 -5.28
CA ASN A 20 -9.41 -9.25 -5.03
C ASN A 20 -9.34 -7.78 -5.48
N ALA A 21 -10.46 -7.16 -5.87
CA ALA A 21 -10.45 -5.79 -6.41
C ALA A 21 -10.58 -4.67 -5.38
N GLN A 22 -10.86 -4.95 -4.10
CA GLN A 22 -11.36 -3.93 -3.16
C GLN A 22 -10.30 -3.22 -2.32
N ALA A 23 -9.05 -3.67 -2.27
CA ALA A 23 -8.03 -3.05 -1.43
C ALA A 23 -7.34 -1.84 -2.09
N GLN A 24 -7.52 -1.63 -3.39
CA GLN A 24 -6.93 -0.50 -4.12
C GLN A 24 -7.88 0.71 -4.26
N ASP A 25 -9.16 0.55 -3.96
CA ASP A 25 -10.18 1.59 -4.18
C ASP A 25 -10.17 2.70 -3.12
N ASN A 26 -9.46 2.51 -2.00
CA ASN A 26 -9.42 3.46 -0.89
C ASN A 26 -8.14 4.30 -0.81
N ILE A 27 -7.32 4.32 -1.86
CA ILE A 27 -6.15 5.19 -1.90
C ILE A 27 -6.60 6.57 -2.38
N PRO A 28 -6.36 7.64 -1.60
CA PRO A 28 -6.65 9.00 -2.05
C PRO A 28 -5.96 9.30 -3.39
N GLU A 29 -6.64 10.01 -4.28
CA GLU A 29 -6.13 10.28 -5.63
C GLU A 29 -4.82 11.06 -5.62
N ASP A 30 -4.65 11.98 -4.69
CA ASP A 30 -3.39 12.71 -4.47
C ASP A 30 -2.25 11.76 -4.06
N MET A 31 -2.53 10.74 -3.26
CA MET A 31 -1.53 9.74 -2.89
C MET A 31 -1.19 8.82 -4.06
N LYS A 32 -2.17 8.41 -4.85
CA LYS A 32 -1.92 7.67 -6.10
C LYS A 32 -1.02 8.47 -7.04
N ALA A 33 -1.30 9.76 -7.21
CA ALA A 33 -0.51 10.64 -8.05
C ALA A 33 0.93 10.80 -7.52
N LEU A 34 1.12 10.97 -6.21
CA LEU A 34 2.45 11.06 -5.59
C LEU A 34 3.25 9.77 -5.74
N MET A 35 2.61 8.62 -5.49
CA MET A 35 3.26 7.31 -5.64
C MET A 35 3.67 7.02 -7.08
N ALA A 36 2.85 7.42 -8.06
CA ALA A 36 3.19 7.30 -9.47
C ALA A 36 4.31 8.26 -9.88
N LYS A 37 4.21 9.53 -9.47
CA LYS A 37 5.21 10.58 -9.75
C LYS A 37 6.61 10.18 -9.26
N HIS A 38 6.68 9.56 -8.10
CA HIS A 38 7.95 9.17 -7.50
C HIS A 38 8.26 7.67 -7.66
N THR A 39 7.54 6.97 -8.56
CA THR A 39 7.74 5.55 -8.89
C THR A 39 7.62 4.58 -7.70
N CYS A 40 7.03 5.00 -6.61
CA CYS A 40 6.84 4.14 -5.41
C CYS A 40 6.07 2.86 -5.73
N ILE A 41 5.09 2.97 -6.64
CA ILE A 41 4.25 1.83 -7.08
C ILE A 41 5.01 0.73 -7.82
N ALA A 42 6.23 1.00 -8.28
CA ALA A 42 7.07 -0.02 -8.92
C ALA A 42 7.49 -1.12 -7.92
N CYS A 43 7.63 -0.75 -6.64
CA CYS A 43 8.14 -1.64 -5.60
C CYS A 43 7.17 -1.87 -4.44
N HIS A 44 6.17 -1.01 -4.24
CA HIS A 44 5.26 -1.08 -3.11
C HIS A 44 3.80 -1.22 -3.54
N ARG A 45 3.04 -1.98 -2.75
CA ARG A 45 1.57 -2.02 -2.73
C ARG A 45 1.08 -1.62 -1.35
N VAL A 46 -0.21 -1.33 -1.24
CA VAL A 46 -0.79 -0.95 0.05
C VAL A 46 -0.87 -2.14 1.01
N ASP A 47 -1.32 -3.29 0.54
CA ASP A 47 -1.72 -4.43 1.36
C ASP A 47 -1.00 -5.73 1.04
N GLN A 48 -0.11 -5.74 0.08
CA GLN A 48 0.63 -6.95 -0.29
C GLN A 48 2.10 -6.65 -0.62
N ARG A 49 2.93 -7.65 -0.35
CA ARG A 49 4.34 -7.63 -0.75
C ARG A 49 4.47 -7.59 -2.27
N LEU A 50 5.37 -6.74 -2.75
CA LEU A 50 5.85 -6.74 -4.13
C LEU A 50 7.38 -6.91 -4.10
N VAL A 51 8.13 -5.95 -4.58
CA VAL A 51 9.58 -5.88 -4.39
C VAL A 51 9.90 -5.43 -2.96
N GLY A 52 9.21 -4.40 -2.49
CA GLY A 52 9.27 -3.90 -1.13
C GLY A 52 8.09 -4.39 -0.26
N PRO A 53 8.12 -4.06 1.03
CA PRO A 53 7.03 -4.38 1.95
C PRO A 53 5.74 -3.64 1.59
N ALA A 54 4.61 -4.24 1.95
CA ALA A 54 3.32 -3.56 1.89
C ALA A 54 3.33 -2.31 2.79
N TYR A 55 2.68 -1.23 2.37
CA TYR A 55 2.60 -0.01 3.19
C TYR A 55 1.88 -0.25 4.52
N LYS A 56 0.91 -1.16 4.57
CA LYS A 56 0.31 -1.59 5.84
C LYS A 56 1.32 -2.21 6.80
N ASP A 57 2.31 -2.94 6.29
CA ASP A 57 3.36 -3.51 7.13
C ASP A 57 4.38 -2.45 7.56
N VAL A 58 4.66 -1.48 6.71
CA VAL A 58 5.44 -0.30 7.08
C VAL A 58 4.76 0.48 8.21
N ALA A 59 3.45 0.69 8.10
CA ALA A 59 2.64 1.36 9.13
C ALA A 59 2.73 0.67 10.49
N LYS A 60 2.76 -0.65 10.53
CA LYS A 60 2.92 -1.45 11.76
C LYS A 60 4.23 -1.21 12.50
N LYS A 61 5.27 -0.72 11.81
CA LYS A 61 6.55 -0.36 12.44
C LYS A 61 6.45 0.91 13.30
N LYS A 62 5.36 1.69 13.18
CA LYS A 62 5.11 2.89 13.99
C LYS A 62 6.20 3.96 13.87
N TYR A 63 6.83 4.07 12.72
CA TYR A 63 7.78 5.15 12.47
C TYR A 63 7.09 6.52 12.58
N THR A 64 7.79 7.49 13.14
CA THR A 64 7.36 8.89 13.03
C THR A 64 7.44 9.36 11.57
N VAL A 65 6.76 10.46 11.23
CA VAL A 65 6.84 11.03 9.89
C VAL A 65 8.28 11.35 9.53
N ASP A 66 9.05 11.95 10.45
CA ASP A 66 10.45 12.32 10.21
C ASP A 66 11.34 11.08 10.02
N GLN A 67 11.12 10.01 10.81
CA GLN A 67 11.83 8.74 10.63
C GLN A 67 11.53 8.13 9.27
N MET A 68 10.28 8.17 8.83
CA MET A 68 9.89 7.60 7.55
C MET A 68 10.47 8.41 6.38
N VAL A 69 10.46 9.74 6.48
CA VAL A 69 11.13 10.63 5.51
C VAL A 69 12.62 10.33 5.44
N ALA A 70 13.28 10.17 6.59
CA ALA A 70 14.69 9.78 6.62
C ALA A 70 14.94 8.43 5.93
N LEU A 71 14.04 7.44 6.13
CA LEU A 71 14.15 6.12 5.49
C LEU A 71 13.84 6.14 3.99
N ILE A 72 13.05 7.09 3.49
CA ILE A 72 12.87 7.32 2.06
C ILE A 72 14.18 7.80 1.43
N TYR A 73 14.90 8.70 2.10
CA TYR A 73 16.16 9.25 1.61
C TYR A 73 17.36 8.35 1.83
N GLU A 74 17.37 7.64 2.95
CA GLU A 74 18.46 6.72 3.35
C GLU A 74 17.87 5.42 3.92
N PRO A 75 17.43 4.52 3.04
CA PRO A 75 16.85 3.24 3.46
C PRO A 75 17.85 2.41 4.27
N LYS A 76 17.34 1.70 5.27
CA LYS A 76 18.10 0.77 6.09
C LYS A 76 17.65 -0.67 5.81
N PRO A 77 18.37 -1.43 4.99
CA PRO A 77 17.97 -2.80 4.62
C PRO A 77 17.78 -3.72 5.83
N THR A 78 18.51 -3.48 6.92
CA THR A 78 18.39 -4.25 8.16
C THR A 78 17.00 -4.16 8.82
N ASN A 79 16.21 -3.12 8.51
CA ASN A 79 14.84 -3.00 9.01
C ASN A 79 13.88 -4.01 8.35
N TRP A 80 14.27 -4.55 7.20
CA TRP A 80 13.45 -5.43 6.38
C TRP A 80 14.22 -6.65 5.90
N PRO A 81 14.59 -7.59 6.80
CA PRO A 81 15.26 -8.83 6.41
C PRO A 81 14.43 -9.60 5.38
N GLY A 82 15.09 -10.18 4.38
CA GLY A 82 14.42 -10.93 3.32
C GLY A 82 13.81 -10.10 2.20
N TYR A 83 14.01 -8.78 2.20
CA TYR A 83 13.67 -7.89 1.10
C TYR A 83 14.93 -7.39 0.40
N PRO A 84 14.87 -7.15 -0.92
CA PRO A 84 15.97 -6.46 -1.58
C PRO A 84 16.10 -5.02 -1.04
N PRO A 85 17.31 -4.43 -1.05
CA PRO A 85 17.50 -3.06 -0.61
C PRO A 85 16.66 -2.08 -1.42
N MET A 86 15.98 -1.18 -0.72
CA MET A 86 15.28 -0.06 -1.36
C MET A 86 16.32 0.96 -1.88
N ALA A 87 16.08 1.51 -3.06
CA ALA A 87 16.89 2.62 -3.56
C ALA A 87 16.66 3.89 -2.74
N ALA A 88 17.71 4.66 -2.51
CA ALA A 88 17.60 5.97 -1.88
C ALA A 88 16.87 6.95 -2.81
N MET A 89 15.83 7.58 -2.31
CA MET A 89 14.93 8.45 -3.08
C MET A 89 15.17 9.93 -2.76
N LYS A 90 16.44 10.38 -2.85
CA LYS A 90 16.85 11.75 -2.46
C LYS A 90 16.23 12.86 -3.32
N GLN A 91 15.73 12.52 -4.50
CA GLN A 91 15.06 13.43 -5.43
C GLN A 91 13.61 13.77 -5.02
N VAL A 92 13.02 13.01 -4.09
CA VAL A 92 11.64 13.27 -3.65
C VAL A 92 11.60 14.53 -2.79
N PRO A 93 10.78 15.55 -3.15
CA PRO A 93 10.64 16.74 -2.32
C PRO A 93 10.19 16.37 -0.90
N LYS A 94 10.73 17.06 0.09
CA LYS A 94 10.43 16.80 1.51
C LYS A 94 8.94 16.82 1.82
N GLU A 95 8.22 17.78 1.23
CA GLU A 95 6.76 17.89 1.41
C GLU A 95 6.01 16.66 0.88
N ASP A 96 6.40 16.16 -0.29
CA ASP A 96 5.80 14.96 -0.88
C ASP A 96 6.12 13.72 -0.02
N ALA A 97 7.36 13.59 0.44
CA ALA A 97 7.76 12.51 1.35
C ALA A 97 6.99 12.56 2.68
N GLN A 98 6.76 13.76 3.23
CA GLN A 98 5.97 13.95 4.45
C GLN A 98 4.48 13.59 4.24
N LYS A 99 3.90 13.96 3.10
CA LYS A 99 2.51 13.59 2.77
C LYS A 99 2.35 12.08 2.67
N LEU A 100 3.27 11.42 1.95
CA LEU A 100 3.28 9.96 1.85
C LEU A 100 3.44 9.29 3.22
N ALA A 101 4.39 9.75 4.04
CA ALA A 101 4.63 9.21 5.38
C ALA A 101 3.40 9.35 6.30
N LYS A 102 2.75 10.49 6.29
CA LYS A 102 1.52 10.73 7.05
C LYS A 102 0.41 9.77 6.64
N TRP A 103 0.19 9.64 5.33
CA TRP A 103 -0.82 8.73 4.81
C TRP A 103 -0.50 7.26 5.14
N ILE A 104 0.74 6.81 4.94
CA ILE A 104 1.15 5.45 5.27
C ILE A 104 0.86 5.14 6.75
N ASN A 105 1.11 6.07 7.65
CA ASN A 105 0.83 5.89 9.07
C ASN A 105 -0.66 5.75 9.41
N THR A 106 -1.57 6.08 8.49
CA THR A 106 -3.01 5.82 8.67
C THR A 106 -3.42 4.39 8.34
N LEU A 107 -2.55 3.62 7.70
CA LEU A 107 -2.90 2.31 7.14
C LEU A 107 -2.87 1.16 8.16
N ASP A 108 -2.40 1.39 9.36
CA ASP A 108 -2.36 0.38 10.42
C ASP A 108 -3.67 0.24 11.21
N GLY A 109 -4.71 0.98 10.79
CA GLY A 109 -6.00 1.02 11.49
C GLY A 109 -6.00 1.89 12.75
N GLY A 110 -4.87 2.53 13.10
CA GLY A 110 -4.76 3.54 14.14
C GLY A 110 -4.90 4.94 13.56
N ALA A 111 -5.62 5.84 14.24
CA ALA A 111 -5.63 7.25 13.92
C ALA A 111 -4.17 7.76 13.88
N ALA A 112 -3.83 8.51 12.82
CA ALA A 112 -2.52 9.13 12.72
C ALA A 112 -2.21 9.86 14.03
N LYS A 113 -1.15 9.43 14.76
CA LYS A 113 -0.64 10.21 15.87
C LYS A 113 -0.27 11.57 15.31
N ALA A 114 -1.01 12.59 15.72
CA ALA A 114 -0.68 13.97 15.41
C ALA A 114 0.81 14.19 15.70
N PRO A 115 1.53 14.95 14.84
CA PRO A 115 2.93 15.27 15.09
C PRO A 115 3.03 15.85 16.48
N ALA A 116 3.92 15.30 17.30
CA ALA A 116 4.21 15.89 18.59
C ALA A 116 4.57 17.36 18.34
N LYS A 117 3.72 18.27 18.83
CA LYS A 117 4.04 19.71 18.82
C LYS A 117 5.37 19.83 19.54
N LYS A 118 6.43 20.19 18.82
CA LYS A 118 7.65 20.63 19.46
C LYS A 118 7.24 21.80 20.37
N LYS A 119 7.25 21.57 21.69
CA LYS A 119 7.16 22.64 22.64
C LYS A 119 8.31 23.57 22.31
N LYS A 120 8.00 24.73 21.73
CA LYS A 120 8.93 25.82 21.66
C LYS A 120 9.14 26.29 23.10
N ALA A 121 10.30 25.96 23.64
CA ALA A 121 10.73 26.54 24.91
C ALA A 121 11.05 28.01 24.68
#